data_e6ce35ad7acef31157494bd328ee9542
#
_entry.id   e6ce35ad7acef31157494bd328ee9542
#
_cell.length_a   1.000
_cell.length_b   1.000
_cell.length_c   1.000
_cell.angle_alpha   90.00
_cell.angle_beta   90.00
_cell.angle_gamma   90.00
#
_symmetry.space_group_name_H-M   'P 1'
#
loop_
_entity.id
_entity.type
_entity.pdbx_description
1 polymer ?
#
loop_
_entity_poly.entity_id
_entity_poly.type
_entity_poly.pdbx_seq_one_letter_code
_entity_poly.pdbx_strand_id
1 'polypeptide(L)'
;MKKIKYVFTLVLAAGLMSCSVENGKISEQNEQKLPQMSEDVVEGQLLVRFDARVSEILDKAGLTKSGPALPMDRSGVLSVDEILDLVEGYQIERVFPVDQRTEETARKEGLHLWYVVRFSDKYSVAEVAENLSKLGEVSRVEYNRILKRSHEEKPTPLTLEKLNELAPRADAAFNDPLLTEQWHLVNHGDLRPTKFVKDADVQVAEAWKMTTGDPSIIVAVLDEGVDVTHPDLKTSMWVNEGEVFGSRDDNDGNGYAGDLHGYNFVMSTGQIAVDSKFDTGHGTHVAGVIAAVNNNGQGISSIAGGTPEAPGVKIMSYQCSCQWSYVPY
;
A
#
# COMPACT_ATOMS: atom_id res chain seq x y z
N MET A 1 -1.36 -11.45 -27.19
CA MET A 1 -0.84 -11.37 -25.82
C MET A 1 -0.24 -9.98 -25.62
N LYS A 2 -0.99 -9.04 -25.04
CA LYS A 2 -0.49 -7.69 -24.74
C LYS A 2 0.20 -7.75 -23.38
N LYS A 3 1.47 -7.36 -23.34
CA LYS A 3 2.24 -7.27 -22.10
C LYS A 3 1.74 -6.07 -21.29
N ILE A 4 1.09 -6.32 -20.17
CA ILE A 4 0.73 -5.30 -19.18
C ILE A 4 2.02 -4.91 -18.45
N LYS A 5 2.39 -3.62 -18.52
CA LYS A 5 3.51 -3.08 -17.76
C LYS A 5 2.95 -2.57 -16.43
N TYR A 6 3.26 -3.25 -15.35
CA TYR A 6 2.96 -2.79 -14.00
C TYR A 6 4.01 -1.78 -13.57
N VAL A 7 3.58 -0.61 -13.14
CA VAL A 7 4.41 0.36 -12.43
C VAL A 7 4.07 0.28 -10.95
N PHE A 8 4.92 -0.40 -10.17
CA PHE A 8 4.86 -0.35 -8.72
C PHE A 8 5.56 0.91 -8.24
N THR A 9 4.81 1.86 -7.73
CA THR A 9 5.39 2.99 -7.00
C THR A 9 5.38 2.68 -5.52
N LEU A 10 6.45 2.06 -5.04
CA LEU A 10 6.73 1.95 -3.62
C LEU A 10 7.24 3.33 -3.16
N VAL A 11 6.48 4.05 -2.36
CA VAL A 11 6.98 5.26 -1.71
C VAL A 11 7.90 4.84 -0.58
N LEU A 12 9.18 4.65 -0.92
CA LEU A 12 10.24 4.54 0.07
C LEU A 12 10.69 5.97 0.40
N ALA A 13 10.50 6.41 1.63
CA ALA A 13 11.10 7.64 2.13
C ALA A 13 12.63 7.43 2.18
N ALA A 14 13.32 7.78 1.10
CA ALA A 14 14.77 7.78 1.04
C ALA A 14 15.29 9.12 1.57
N GLY A 15 15.86 9.10 2.77
CA GLY A 15 16.75 10.17 3.23
C GLY A 15 17.94 10.27 2.30
N LEU A 16 18.12 11.42 1.66
CA LEU A 16 19.28 11.74 0.84
C LEU A 16 20.53 11.85 1.75
N MET A 17 21.42 10.87 1.65
CA MET A 17 22.81 11.03 2.07
C MET A 17 23.69 11.08 0.82
N SER A 18 24.35 12.22 0.66
CA SER A 18 25.39 12.51 -0.31
C SER A 18 26.55 11.52 -0.16
N CYS A 19 26.87 10.77 -1.21
CA CYS A 19 28.10 9.98 -1.29
C CYS A 19 29.22 10.83 -1.90
N SER A 20 30.26 11.08 -1.10
CA SER A 20 31.58 11.37 -1.62
C SER A 20 32.36 10.06 -1.76
N VAL A 21 32.89 9.82 -2.96
CA VAL A 21 33.72 8.64 -3.26
C VAL A 21 35.14 8.92 -2.77
N GLU A 22 35.63 8.13 -1.82
CA GLU A 22 37.05 7.96 -1.57
C GLU A 22 37.42 6.47 -1.47
N ASN A 23 38.39 6.08 -2.26
CA ASN A 23 38.95 4.74 -2.31
C ASN A 23 39.71 4.39 -1.02
N GLY A 24 39.45 3.23 -0.46
CA GLY A 24 40.48 2.55 0.34
C GLY A 24 39.99 1.84 1.60
N LYS A 25 40.11 0.53 1.57
CA LYS A 25 40.16 -0.46 2.68
C LYS A 25 38.82 -0.97 3.24
N ILE A 26 38.57 -2.21 2.85
CA ILE A 26 37.61 -3.16 3.44
C ILE A 26 38.06 -3.47 4.87
N SER A 27 37.26 -3.08 5.87
CA SER A 27 36.90 -3.75 7.12
C SER A 27 36.23 -2.75 8.08
N GLU A 28 35.03 -2.30 7.75
CA GLU A 28 34.10 -1.83 8.77
C GLU A 28 32.98 -2.86 8.86
N GLN A 29 32.94 -3.55 10.00
CA GLN A 29 31.76 -4.25 10.42
C GLN A 29 30.65 -3.21 10.41
N ASN A 30 29.70 -3.33 9.49
CA ASN A 30 28.50 -2.51 9.46
C ASN A 30 27.76 -2.80 10.77
N GLU A 31 28.02 -2.02 11.81
CA GLU A 31 27.17 -1.99 12.98
C GLU A 31 25.79 -1.54 12.50
N GLN A 32 24.89 -2.50 12.42
CA GLN A 32 23.52 -2.26 12.04
C GLN A 32 22.89 -1.40 13.13
N LYS A 33 22.71 -0.10 12.84
CA LYS A 33 22.06 0.80 13.79
C LYS A 33 20.58 0.45 13.86
N LEU A 34 20.18 -0.23 14.94
CA LEU A 34 18.79 -0.53 15.20
C LEU A 34 17.96 0.77 15.22
N PRO A 35 16.74 0.76 14.66
CA PRO A 35 15.83 1.87 14.80
C PRO A 35 15.55 2.18 16.26
N GLN A 36 15.23 3.45 16.57
CA GLN A 36 14.85 3.82 17.92
C GLN A 36 13.56 3.11 18.32
N MET A 37 13.54 2.53 19.52
CA MET A 37 12.35 1.94 20.09
C MET A 37 11.30 3.02 20.39
N SER A 38 10.03 2.75 20.10
CA SER A 38 8.89 3.67 20.31
C SER A 38 7.69 2.87 20.82
N GLU A 39 6.69 3.56 21.32
CA GLU A 39 5.48 2.94 21.92
C GLU A 39 4.60 2.13 20.94
N ASP A 40 4.85 2.25 19.64
CA ASP A 40 4.13 1.56 18.57
C ASP A 40 4.77 0.22 18.18
N VAL A 41 5.83 -0.21 18.85
CA VAL A 41 6.47 -1.51 18.61
C VAL A 41 5.57 -2.63 19.11
N VAL A 42 5.39 -3.66 18.28
CA VAL A 42 4.66 -4.86 18.65
C VAL A 42 5.55 -5.75 19.52
N GLU A 43 5.13 -5.97 20.77
CA GLU A 43 5.84 -6.83 21.69
C GLU A 43 5.93 -8.29 21.15
N GLY A 44 7.06 -8.93 21.38
CA GLY A 44 7.31 -10.30 20.94
C GLY A 44 7.44 -10.48 19.43
N GLN A 45 7.67 -9.41 18.65
CA GLN A 45 7.78 -9.52 17.19
C GLN A 45 8.93 -8.69 16.63
N LEU A 46 9.65 -9.28 15.69
CA LEU A 46 10.70 -8.63 14.91
C LEU A 46 10.55 -8.96 13.43
N LEU A 47 10.93 -8.03 12.57
CA LEU A 47 11.15 -8.27 11.15
C LEU A 47 12.64 -8.48 10.93
N VAL A 48 13.01 -9.65 10.42
CA VAL A 48 14.40 -10.05 10.22
C VAL A 48 14.64 -10.34 8.75
N ARG A 49 15.63 -9.65 8.17
CA ARG A 49 16.12 -9.99 6.85
C ARG A 49 17.42 -10.77 6.99
N PHE A 50 17.40 -11.99 6.51
CA PHE A 50 18.59 -12.83 6.47
C PHE A 50 19.55 -12.39 5.36
N ASP A 51 20.82 -12.76 5.51
CA ASP A 51 21.80 -12.64 4.46
C ASP A 51 21.54 -13.68 3.35
N ALA A 52 21.80 -13.33 2.10
CA ALA A 52 21.54 -14.20 0.95
C ALA A 52 22.34 -15.52 1.01
N ARG A 53 23.46 -15.57 1.71
CA ARG A 53 24.29 -16.77 1.90
C ARG A 53 23.57 -17.92 2.61
N VAL A 54 22.54 -17.60 3.45
CA VAL A 54 21.78 -18.61 4.17
C VAL A 54 20.46 -18.98 3.49
N SER A 55 20.16 -18.42 2.33
CA SER A 55 18.90 -18.66 1.60
C SER A 55 18.58 -20.16 1.42
N GLU A 56 19.55 -20.96 1.01
CA GLU A 56 19.35 -22.41 0.84
C GLU A 56 19.04 -23.15 2.16
N ILE A 57 19.57 -22.65 3.29
CA ILE A 57 19.30 -23.23 4.61
C ILE A 57 17.86 -22.94 4.99
N LEU A 58 17.42 -21.69 4.82
CA LEU A 58 16.05 -21.27 5.09
C LEU A 58 15.05 -22.00 4.21
N ASP A 59 15.37 -22.17 2.92
CA ASP A 59 14.53 -22.95 2.01
C ASP A 59 14.38 -24.40 2.45
N LYS A 60 15.44 -25.02 2.95
CA LYS A 60 15.38 -26.41 3.46
C LYS A 60 14.58 -26.54 4.75
N ALA A 61 14.66 -25.54 5.64
CA ALA A 61 13.91 -25.50 6.89
C ALA A 61 12.40 -25.27 6.66
N GLY A 62 12.05 -24.44 5.66
CA GLY A 62 10.68 -24.01 5.36
C GLY A 62 9.96 -24.78 4.26
N LEU A 63 10.61 -25.74 3.59
CA LEU A 63 10.02 -26.45 2.45
C LEU A 63 8.98 -27.47 2.90
N THR A 64 7.74 -27.03 2.96
CA THR A 64 6.60 -27.87 2.60
C THR A 64 6.31 -27.66 1.10
N LYS A 65 6.36 -28.72 0.33
CA LYS A 65 6.35 -28.74 -1.14
C LYS A 65 5.06 -28.26 -1.82
N SER A 66 4.04 -27.84 -1.08
CA SER A 66 2.79 -27.28 -1.63
C SER A 66 1.90 -26.75 -0.51
N GLY A 67 1.68 -25.45 -0.49
CA GLY A 67 0.75 -24.78 0.42
C GLY A 67 1.30 -23.45 0.95
N PRO A 68 0.48 -22.65 1.65
CA PRO A 68 0.96 -21.47 2.33
C PRO A 68 2.10 -21.85 3.29
N ALA A 69 3.16 -21.04 3.34
CA ALA A 69 4.28 -21.25 4.23
C ALA A 69 3.77 -21.35 5.67
N LEU A 70 3.88 -22.53 6.27
CA LEU A 70 3.57 -22.70 7.69
C LEU A 70 4.70 -22.06 8.52
N PRO A 71 4.39 -21.48 9.69
CA PRO A 71 5.41 -21.02 10.62
C PRO A 71 6.40 -22.14 10.93
N MET A 72 7.69 -21.81 10.91
CA MET A 72 8.77 -22.74 11.25
C MET A 72 9.11 -22.59 12.74
N ASP A 73 9.39 -23.72 13.38
CA ASP A 73 9.89 -23.72 14.75
C ASP A 73 11.40 -23.45 14.83
N ARG A 74 12.12 -23.54 13.71
CA ARG A 74 13.56 -23.28 13.58
C ARG A 74 13.93 -22.73 12.21
N SER A 75 14.89 -21.81 12.18
CA SER A 75 15.42 -21.25 10.93
C SER A 75 16.37 -22.23 10.22
N GLY A 76 16.98 -23.16 10.94
CA GLY A 76 18.07 -24.01 10.48
C GLY A 76 19.43 -23.30 10.45
N VAL A 77 19.47 -21.99 10.75
CA VAL A 77 20.68 -21.20 10.93
C VAL A 77 21.09 -21.25 12.40
N LEU A 78 22.11 -22.05 12.74
CA LEU A 78 22.44 -22.38 14.13
C LEU A 78 22.64 -21.17 15.05
N SER A 79 23.37 -20.14 14.58
CA SER A 79 23.62 -18.92 15.35
C SER A 79 22.33 -18.14 15.68
N VAL A 80 21.35 -18.16 14.78
CA VAL A 80 20.04 -17.55 14.97
C VAL A 80 19.19 -18.39 15.91
N ASP A 81 19.17 -19.69 15.67
CA ASP A 81 18.40 -20.63 16.50
C ASP A 81 18.91 -20.65 17.96
N GLU A 82 20.22 -20.52 18.19
CA GLU A 82 20.82 -20.39 19.53
C GLU A 82 20.31 -19.15 20.30
N ILE A 83 20.14 -18.01 19.62
CA ILE A 83 19.56 -16.81 20.24
C ILE A 83 18.07 -17.00 20.49
N LEU A 84 17.35 -17.58 19.53
CA LEU A 84 15.91 -17.78 19.65
C LEU A 84 15.54 -18.87 20.63
N ASP A 85 16.40 -19.86 20.84
CA ASP A 85 16.21 -20.90 21.88
C ASP A 85 16.28 -20.31 23.32
N LEU A 86 16.83 -19.10 23.49
CA LEU A 86 16.80 -18.38 24.77
C LEU A 86 15.44 -17.73 25.07
N VAL A 87 14.58 -17.60 24.07
CA VAL A 87 13.22 -17.08 24.19
C VAL A 87 12.22 -18.21 23.94
N GLU A 88 11.15 -18.25 24.73
CA GLU A 88 10.18 -19.36 24.69
C GLU A 88 9.24 -19.22 23.49
N GLY A 89 8.91 -20.37 22.86
CA GLY A 89 7.79 -20.48 21.92
C GLY A 89 7.95 -19.63 20.66
N TYR A 90 9.18 -19.48 20.13
CA TYR A 90 9.38 -18.69 18.95
C TYR A 90 8.86 -19.39 17.67
N GLN A 91 8.43 -18.60 16.73
CA GLN A 91 8.02 -19.00 15.39
C GLN A 91 8.64 -18.07 14.36
N ILE A 92 8.98 -18.62 13.20
CA ILE A 92 9.54 -17.87 12.08
C ILE A 92 8.66 -18.09 10.85
N GLU A 93 8.25 -17.02 10.20
CA GLU A 93 7.37 -17.05 9.04
C GLU A 93 7.84 -16.05 7.99
N ARG A 94 7.75 -16.35 6.71
CA ARG A 94 8.07 -15.39 5.64
C ARG A 94 7.10 -14.22 5.66
N VAL A 95 7.64 -12.99 5.60
CA VAL A 95 6.83 -11.77 5.42
C VAL A 95 6.10 -11.81 4.07
N PHE A 96 6.77 -12.32 3.03
CA PHE A 96 6.22 -12.48 1.69
C PHE A 96 6.02 -13.97 1.42
N PRO A 97 4.77 -14.47 1.46
CA PRO A 97 4.46 -15.87 1.23
C PRO A 97 4.97 -16.36 -0.13
N VAL A 98 5.20 -17.68 -0.22
CA VAL A 98 5.60 -18.28 -1.50
C VAL A 98 4.41 -18.29 -2.44
N ASP A 99 4.56 -17.61 -3.58
CA ASP A 99 3.61 -17.64 -4.69
C ASP A 99 4.39 -17.98 -5.98
N GLN A 100 4.01 -19.08 -6.64
CA GLN A 100 4.70 -19.56 -7.83
C GLN A 100 4.78 -18.52 -8.95
N ARG A 101 3.82 -17.59 -9.02
CA ARG A 101 3.75 -16.54 -10.05
C ARG A 101 4.74 -15.40 -9.81
N THR A 102 5.07 -15.16 -8.55
CA THR A 102 5.90 -14.02 -8.13
C THR A 102 7.22 -14.43 -7.47
N GLU A 103 7.42 -15.72 -7.17
CA GLU A 103 8.58 -16.21 -6.42
C GLU A 103 9.92 -15.87 -7.12
N GLU A 104 9.98 -15.94 -8.43
CA GLU A 104 11.20 -15.56 -9.18
C GLU A 104 11.54 -14.08 -8.94
N THR A 105 10.54 -13.21 -9.03
CA THR A 105 10.70 -11.77 -8.76
C THR A 105 11.02 -11.52 -7.29
N ALA A 106 10.32 -12.19 -6.37
CA ALA A 106 10.58 -12.08 -4.93
C ALA A 106 12.02 -12.48 -4.57
N ARG A 107 12.55 -13.52 -5.21
CA ARG A 107 13.94 -13.95 -5.03
C ARG A 107 14.92 -12.96 -5.63
N LYS A 108 14.67 -12.47 -6.82
CA LYS A 108 15.52 -11.46 -7.50
C LYS A 108 15.63 -10.18 -6.65
N GLU A 109 14.53 -9.74 -6.05
CA GLU A 109 14.47 -8.52 -5.23
C GLU A 109 14.83 -8.78 -3.75
N GLY A 110 15.12 -10.03 -3.37
CA GLY A 110 15.51 -10.41 -2.01
C GLY A 110 14.36 -10.39 -1.00
N LEU A 111 13.10 -10.37 -1.45
CA LEU A 111 11.91 -10.38 -0.58
C LEU A 111 11.77 -11.72 0.15
N HIS A 112 12.22 -12.81 -0.45
CA HIS A 112 12.22 -14.16 0.15
C HIS A 112 13.09 -14.28 1.40
N LEU A 113 13.95 -13.30 1.68
CA LEU A 113 14.84 -13.28 2.85
C LEU A 113 14.22 -12.58 4.07
N TRP A 114 13.03 -12.01 3.93
CA TRP A 114 12.34 -11.33 5.02
C TRP A 114 11.42 -12.26 5.78
N TYR A 115 11.59 -12.28 7.11
CA TYR A 115 10.82 -13.12 8.03
C TYR A 115 10.28 -12.32 9.20
N VAL A 116 9.08 -12.69 9.66
CA VAL A 116 8.58 -12.29 10.98
C VAL A 116 9.06 -13.33 11.96
N VAL A 117 9.74 -12.89 13.00
CA VAL A 117 10.10 -13.73 14.17
C VAL A 117 9.17 -13.36 15.30
N ARG A 118 8.40 -14.33 15.79
CA ARG A 118 7.50 -14.17 16.93
C ARG A 118 8.04 -14.94 18.10
N PHE A 119 7.96 -14.36 19.29
CA PHE A 119 8.40 -14.99 20.56
C PHE A 119 7.56 -14.45 21.72
N SER A 120 7.73 -15.04 22.92
CA SER A 120 6.96 -14.61 24.09
C SER A 120 7.24 -13.14 24.44
N ASP A 121 6.17 -12.38 24.72
CA ASP A 121 6.19 -10.98 25.16
C ASP A 121 6.86 -10.74 26.53
N LYS A 122 7.23 -11.83 27.22
CA LYS A 122 8.04 -11.77 28.45
C LYS A 122 9.48 -11.32 28.21
N TYR A 123 9.95 -11.42 26.95
CA TYR A 123 11.32 -11.10 26.59
C TYR A 123 11.40 -9.73 25.92
N SER A 124 12.46 -9.01 26.23
CA SER A 124 12.69 -7.67 25.65
C SER A 124 12.94 -7.76 24.15
N VAL A 125 12.04 -7.16 23.36
CA VAL A 125 12.18 -7.06 21.91
C VAL A 125 13.50 -6.37 21.51
N ALA A 126 13.93 -5.36 22.29
CA ALA A 126 15.17 -4.63 22.04
C ALA A 126 16.41 -5.52 22.23
N GLU A 127 16.44 -6.34 23.29
CA GLU A 127 17.57 -7.25 23.56
C GLU A 127 17.67 -8.36 22.49
N VAL A 128 16.53 -8.93 22.08
CA VAL A 128 16.51 -9.94 21.02
C VAL A 128 16.94 -9.32 19.68
N ALA A 129 16.46 -8.12 19.35
CA ALA A 129 16.84 -7.40 18.16
C ALA A 129 18.35 -7.09 18.14
N GLU A 130 18.89 -6.63 19.26
CA GLU A 130 20.33 -6.34 19.40
C GLU A 130 21.17 -7.60 19.19
N ASN A 131 20.79 -8.72 19.80
CA ASN A 131 21.52 -9.96 19.66
C ASN A 131 21.49 -10.51 18.24
N LEU A 132 20.31 -10.51 17.57
CA LEU A 132 20.18 -10.92 16.18
C LEU A 132 20.95 -10.00 15.23
N SER A 133 20.98 -8.71 15.48
CA SER A 133 21.69 -7.73 14.62
C SER A 133 23.20 -7.89 14.58
N LYS A 134 23.77 -8.59 15.56
CA LYS A 134 25.23 -8.86 15.65
C LYS A 134 25.65 -10.07 14.81
N LEU A 135 24.70 -10.85 14.32
CA LEU A 135 24.97 -12.07 13.54
C LEU A 135 25.27 -11.73 12.08
N GLY A 136 26.33 -12.33 11.53
CA GLY A 136 26.70 -12.19 10.12
C GLY A 136 25.69 -12.78 9.13
N GLU A 137 24.82 -13.68 9.59
CA GLU A 137 23.75 -14.32 8.85
C GLU A 137 22.47 -13.46 8.78
N VAL A 138 22.43 -12.38 9.55
CA VAL A 138 21.34 -11.42 9.60
C VAL A 138 21.79 -10.13 8.93
N SER A 139 21.15 -9.74 7.84
CA SER A 139 21.49 -8.50 7.12
C SER A 139 20.72 -7.29 7.64
N ARG A 140 19.55 -7.49 8.28
CA ARG A 140 18.74 -6.41 8.85
C ARG A 140 17.77 -6.92 9.90
N VAL A 141 17.59 -6.13 10.97
CA VAL A 141 16.55 -6.32 11.98
C VAL A 141 15.76 -5.03 12.10
N GLU A 142 14.43 -5.15 12.07
CA GLU A 142 13.50 -4.03 12.25
C GLU A 142 12.45 -4.38 13.29
N TYR A 143 11.97 -3.38 14.01
CA TYR A 143 10.80 -3.54 14.86
C TYR A 143 9.54 -3.63 14.02
N ASN A 144 8.70 -4.61 14.27
CA ASN A 144 7.34 -4.60 13.77
C ASN A 144 6.54 -3.52 14.51
N ARG A 145 5.81 -2.68 13.77
CA ARG A 145 5.15 -1.50 14.35
C ARG A 145 3.67 -1.49 14.04
N ILE A 146 2.89 -1.08 15.04
CA ILE A 146 1.48 -0.76 14.83
C ILE A 146 1.40 0.58 14.10
N LEU A 147 0.88 0.56 12.89
CA LEU A 147 0.62 1.77 12.14
C LEU A 147 -0.69 2.40 12.64
N LYS A 148 -0.60 3.64 13.10
CA LYS A 148 -1.78 4.41 13.50
C LYS A 148 -2.20 5.32 12.36
N ARG A 149 -3.49 5.43 12.14
CA ARG A 149 -4.03 6.41 11.19
C ARG A 149 -3.74 7.82 11.71
N SER A 150 -3.40 8.71 10.80
CA SER A 150 -3.25 10.13 11.12
C SER A 150 -4.61 10.82 11.28
N HIS A 151 -5.68 10.20 10.77
CA HIS A 151 -7.04 10.74 10.77
C HIS A 151 -8.05 9.61 10.99
N GLU A 152 -8.92 9.76 11.96
CA GLU A 152 -9.93 8.75 12.35
C GLU A 152 -11.36 9.24 12.14
N GLU A 153 -11.54 10.53 11.82
CA GLU A 153 -12.87 11.09 11.65
C GLU A 153 -13.46 10.73 10.29
N LYS A 154 -14.70 10.26 10.31
CA LYS A 154 -15.45 10.05 9.08
C LYS A 154 -15.86 11.40 8.49
N PRO A 155 -15.69 11.61 7.17
CA PRO A 155 -16.16 12.82 6.54
C PRO A 155 -17.68 12.91 6.64
N THR A 156 -18.17 14.12 6.83
CA THR A 156 -19.61 14.37 6.79
C THR A 156 -20.03 14.50 5.32
N PRO A 157 -20.94 13.66 4.82
CA PRO A 157 -21.41 13.77 3.44
C PRO A 157 -22.04 15.13 3.18
N LEU A 158 -21.76 15.71 2.03
CA LEU A 158 -22.47 16.90 1.57
C LEU A 158 -23.93 16.52 1.23
N THR A 159 -24.87 17.34 1.68
CA THR A 159 -26.27 17.16 1.29
C THR A 159 -26.48 17.55 -0.17
N LEU A 160 -27.44 16.92 -0.86
CA LEU A 160 -27.81 17.31 -2.23
C LEU A 160 -28.21 18.79 -2.33
N GLU A 161 -28.82 19.36 -1.27
CA GLU A 161 -29.16 20.77 -1.20
C GLU A 161 -27.90 21.64 -1.29
N LYS A 162 -26.88 21.32 -0.48
CA LYS A 162 -25.61 22.03 -0.50
C LYS A 162 -24.80 21.83 -1.79
N LEU A 163 -24.86 20.64 -2.39
CA LEU A 163 -24.26 20.39 -3.71
C LEU A 163 -24.93 21.23 -4.79
N ASN A 164 -26.26 21.41 -4.75
CA ASN A 164 -26.99 22.21 -5.72
C ASN A 164 -26.74 23.72 -5.56
N GLU A 165 -26.25 24.17 -4.42
CA GLU A 165 -25.82 25.57 -4.18
C GLU A 165 -24.45 25.89 -4.79
N LEU A 166 -23.66 24.83 -5.05
CA LEU A 166 -22.32 24.96 -5.62
C LEU A 166 -22.44 24.95 -7.15
N ALA A 167 -21.97 25.99 -7.79
CA ALA A 167 -21.94 26.09 -9.24
C ALA A 167 -20.47 26.21 -9.69
N PRO A 168 -20.09 25.55 -10.78
CA PRO A 168 -18.76 25.75 -11.35
C PRO A 168 -18.59 27.19 -11.79
N ARG A 169 -17.37 27.70 -11.71
CA ARG A 169 -17.04 29.04 -12.25
C ARG A 169 -17.22 29.05 -13.75
N ALA A 170 -17.57 30.18 -14.30
CA ALA A 170 -17.76 30.34 -15.75
C ALA A 170 -16.45 30.12 -16.56
N ASP A 171 -15.30 30.31 -15.91
CA ASP A 171 -13.95 30.10 -16.44
C ASP A 171 -13.31 28.77 -15.99
N ALA A 172 -14.08 27.89 -15.36
CA ALA A 172 -13.58 26.59 -14.94
C ALA A 172 -13.25 25.68 -16.13
N ALA A 173 -12.21 24.86 -15.99
CA ALA A 173 -11.81 23.89 -17.02
C ALA A 173 -12.89 22.83 -17.30
N PHE A 174 -13.65 22.46 -16.26
CA PHE A 174 -14.72 21.46 -16.29
C PHE A 174 -15.96 21.97 -15.55
N ASN A 175 -17.08 21.29 -15.75
CA ASN A 175 -18.39 21.66 -15.19
C ASN A 175 -18.68 21.02 -13.82
N ASP A 176 -17.67 20.39 -13.18
CA ASP A 176 -17.86 19.70 -11.90
C ASP A 176 -18.06 20.73 -10.77
N PRO A 177 -19.14 20.63 -9.99
CA PRO A 177 -19.57 21.70 -9.09
C PRO A 177 -18.57 21.98 -7.97
N LEU A 178 -17.78 20.98 -7.54
CA LEU A 178 -16.79 21.14 -6.48
C LEU A 178 -15.39 21.54 -6.98
N LEU A 179 -15.15 21.64 -8.28
CA LEU A 179 -13.85 22.07 -8.82
C LEU A 179 -13.42 23.44 -8.24
N THR A 180 -14.36 24.34 -8.01
CA THR A 180 -14.08 25.64 -7.43
C THR A 180 -13.54 25.61 -6.01
N GLU A 181 -13.83 24.53 -5.26
CA GLU A 181 -13.33 24.31 -3.90
C GLU A 181 -11.95 23.59 -3.90
N GLN A 182 -11.55 23.06 -5.03
CA GLN A 182 -10.31 22.29 -5.19
C GLN A 182 -9.13 23.21 -5.53
N TRP A 183 -8.78 24.11 -4.60
CA TRP A 183 -7.71 25.10 -4.76
C TRP A 183 -6.35 24.46 -5.10
N HIS A 184 -6.13 23.21 -4.74
CA HIS A 184 -4.91 22.48 -5.06
C HIS A 184 -4.82 22.14 -6.56
N LEU A 185 -5.94 22.05 -7.26
CA LEU A 185 -6.00 21.85 -8.70
C LEU A 185 -5.92 23.17 -9.46
N VAL A 186 -6.76 24.15 -9.06
CA VAL A 186 -6.81 25.48 -9.68
C VAL A 186 -7.02 26.53 -8.58
N ASN A 187 -6.01 27.35 -8.33
CA ASN A 187 -6.05 28.36 -7.28
C ASN A 187 -6.21 29.78 -7.85
N HIS A 188 -7.41 30.32 -7.77
CA HIS A 188 -7.71 31.69 -8.20
C HIS A 188 -7.32 32.75 -7.14
N GLY A 189 -6.90 32.35 -5.95
CA GLY A 189 -6.53 33.23 -4.85
C GLY A 189 -7.72 33.86 -4.10
N ASP A 190 -8.94 33.40 -4.36
CA ASP A 190 -10.20 33.98 -3.83
C ASP A 190 -10.90 33.11 -2.77
N LEU A 191 -10.41 31.88 -2.50
CA LEU A 191 -10.94 31.03 -1.44
C LEU A 191 -10.58 31.55 -0.05
N ARG A 192 -11.48 31.38 0.91
CA ARG A 192 -11.27 31.78 2.31
C ARG A 192 -10.87 30.61 3.19
N PRO A 193 -10.02 30.87 4.19
CA PRO A 193 -9.50 32.12 4.72
C PRO A 193 -8.34 32.71 3.91
N THR A 194 -8.28 33.99 3.88
CA THR A 194 -7.62 35.00 3.06
C THR A 194 -6.11 34.96 2.84
N LYS A 195 -5.50 33.78 2.66
CA LYS A 195 -4.04 33.68 2.43
C LYS A 195 -3.67 32.78 1.26
N PHE A 196 -4.62 32.42 0.40
CA PHE A 196 -4.29 31.68 -0.81
C PHE A 196 -3.61 32.62 -1.80
N VAL A 197 -2.45 32.19 -2.28
CA VAL A 197 -1.72 32.93 -3.32
C VAL A 197 -2.21 32.39 -4.66
N LYS A 198 -2.70 33.27 -5.51
CA LYS A 198 -3.13 32.91 -6.87
C LYS A 198 -2.04 32.12 -7.58
N ASP A 199 -2.44 31.09 -8.31
CA ASP A 199 -1.59 30.18 -9.08
C ASP A 199 -0.61 29.32 -8.23
N ALA A 200 -0.78 29.32 -6.89
CA ALA A 200 -0.07 28.39 -6.01
C ALA A 200 -0.86 27.08 -5.91
N ASP A 201 -0.79 26.28 -6.96
CA ASP A 201 -1.46 24.99 -7.16
C ASP A 201 -0.56 23.98 -7.89
N VAL A 202 -1.06 22.82 -8.26
CA VAL A 202 -0.31 21.80 -8.99
C VAL A 202 -0.27 22.05 -10.51
N GLN A 203 -0.86 23.13 -11.00
CA GLN A 203 -0.90 23.54 -12.41
C GLN A 203 -1.50 22.49 -13.35
N VAL A 204 -2.43 21.70 -12.86
CA VAL A 204 -3.03 20.61 -13.63
C VAL A 204 -3.85 21.09 -14.81
N ALA A 205 -4.39 22.32 -14.76
CA ALA A 205 -5.14 22.92 -15.87
C ALA A 205 -4.33 22.99 -17.18
N GLU A 206 -3.02 23.19 -17.08
CA GLU A 206 -2.14 23.12 -18.24
C GLU A 206 -1.90 21.68 -18.71
N ALA A 207 -1.81 20.73 -17.77
CA ALA A 207 -1.68 19.32 -18.10
C ALA A 207 -2.94 18.78 -18.81
N TRP A 208 -4.13 19.21 -18.40
CA TRP A 208 -5.39 18.79 -19.03
C TRP A 208 -5.53 19.25 -20.49
N LYS A 209 -4.81 20.28 -20.92
CA LYS A 209 -4.73 20.66 -22.35
C LYS A 209 -3.95 19.64 -23.18
N MET A 210 -3.13 18.81 -22.54
CA MET A 210 -2.34 17.76 -23.19
C MET A 210 -3.00 16.40 -23.07
N THR A 211 -3.46 16.05 -21.87
CA THR A 211 -4.12 14.78 -21.56
C THR A 211 -4.92 14.88 -20.27
N THR A 212 -6.03 14.18 -20.20
CA THR A 212 -6.82 13.98 -18.99
C THR A 212 -6.72 12.56 -18.44
N GLY A 213 -5.76 11.79 -18.94
CA GLY A 213 -5.53 10.38 -18.58
C GLY A 213 -5.70 9.45 -19.78
N ASP A 214 -5.43 8.16 -19.54
CA ASP A 214 -5.55 7.08 -20.54
C ASP A 214 -6.11 5.83 -19.87
N PRO A 215 -7.19 5.22 -20.38
CA PRO A 215 -7.83 4.06 -19.77
C PRO A 215 -6.99 2.78 -19.80
N SER A 216 -5.89 2.76 -20.55
CA SER A 216 -4.93 1.65 -20.52
C SER A 216 -4.03 1.66 -19.27
N ILE A 217 -4.03 2.77 -18.52
CA ILE A 217 -3.28 2.92 -17.28
C ILE A 217 -4.17 2.51 -16.11
N ILE A 218 -3.69 1.56 -15.32
CA ILE A 218 -4.34 1.09 -14.10
C ILE A 218 -3.56 1.61 -12.91
N VAL A 219 -4.25 2.31 -12.01
CA VAL A 219 -3.69 2.81 -10.75
C VAL A 219 -4.24 1.95 -9.62
N ALA A 220 -3.37 1.23 -8.92
CA ALA A 220 -3.74 0.46 -7.74
C ALA A 220 -3.77 1.39 -6.51
N VAL A 221 -4.91 1.46 -5.85
CA VAL A 221 -5.11 2.17 -4.58
C VAL A 221 -5.07 1.15 -3.45
N LEU A 222 -3.96 1.13 -2.70
CA LEU A 222 -3.75 0.27 -1.54
C LEU A 222 -4.15 1.06 -0.28
N ASP A 223 -5.38 0.84 0.17
CA ASP A 223 -5.98 1.66 1.23
C ASP A 223 -7.02 0.85 2.03
N GLU A 224 -7.95 1.52 2.70
CA GLU A 224 -9.06 0.90 3.43
C GLU A 224 -10.24 0.44 2.55
N GLY A 225 -10.11 0.57 1.23
CA GLY A 225 -11.11 0.25 0.22
C GLY A 225 -11.58 1.50 -0.54
N VAL A 226 -12.16 1.27 -1.71
CA VAL A 226 -12.76 2.33 -2.56
C VAL A 226 -14.23 1.98 -2.77
N ASP A 227 -15.13 2.95 -2.60
CA ASP A 227 -16.54 2.77 -2.99
C ASP A 227 -16.65 2.63 -4.51
N VAL A 228 -16.69 1.39 -4.95
CA VAL A 228 -16.78 1.03 -6.38
C VAL A 228 -18.11 1.46 -7.02
N THR A 229 -19.09 1.85 -6.20
CA THR A 229 -20.41 2.31 -6.64
C THR A 229 -20.56 3.83 -6.65
N HIS A 230 -19.52 4.53 -6.14
CA HIS A 230 -19.55 5.99 -6.05
C HIS A 230 -19.87 6.62 -7.42
N PRO A 231 -20.87 7.51 -7.53
CA PRO A 231 -21.36 8.03 -8.81
C PRO A 231 -20.27 8.67 -9.67
N ASP A 232 -19.27 9.29 -9.05
CA ASP A 232 -18.15 9.99 -9.68
C ASP A 232 -16.95 9.09 -9.99
N LEU A 233 -16.98 7.81 -9.54
CA LEU A 233 -15.87 6.86 -9.69
C LEU A 233 -16.22 5.59 -10.44
N LYS A 234 -17.49 5.16 -10.41
CA LYS A 234 -17.90 3.83 -10.89
C LYS A 234 -17.46 3.51 -12.32
N THR A 235 -17.37 4.50 -13.20
CA THR A 235 -16.90 4.31 -14.58
C THR A 235 -15.38 4.34 -14.72
N SER A 236 -14.68 4.84 -13.71
CA SER A 236 -13.22 4.84 -13.62
C SER A 236 -12.69 3.56 -12.95
N MET A 237 -13.58 2.70 -12.40
CA MET A 237 -13.11 1.46 -11.81
C MET A 237 -12.55 0.52 -12.88
N TRP A 238 -11.42 -0.12 -12.53
CA TRP A 238 -10.91 -1.25 -13.30
C TRP A 238 -11.85 -2.45 -13.15
N VAL A 239 -11.96 -3.23 -14.21
CA VAL A 239 -12.75 -4.46 -14.23
C VAL A 239 -11.85 -5.61 -14.64
N ASN A 240 -11.81 -6.67 -13.83
CA ASN A 240 -11.23 -7.93 -14.21
C ASN A 240 -12.20 -8.63 -15.17
N GLU A 241 -11.85 -8.65 -16.46
CA GLU A 241 -12.68 -9.28 -17.50
C GLU A 241 -12.69 -10.82 -17.40
N GLY A 242 -11.78 -11.40 -16.63
CA GLY A 242 -11.74 -12.84 -16.33
C GLY A 242 -12.73 -13.27 -15.26
N GLU A 243 -13.25 -12.31 -14.47
CA GLU A 243 -14.18 -12.57 -13.39
C GLU A 243 -15.65 -12.40 -13.81
N VAL A 244 -16.53 -13.17 -13.15
CA VAL A 244 -17.99 -13.09 -13.39
C VAL A 244 -18.61 -12.21 -12.30
N PHE A 245 -19.29 -11.15 -12.73
CA PHE A 245 -19.99 -10.24 -11.81
C PHE A 245 -20.89 -11.00 -10.84
N GLY A 246 -20.68 -10.77 -9.53
CA GLY A 246 -21.44 -11.41 -8.47
C GLY A 246 -21.01 -12.84 -8.11
N SER A 247 -20.03 -13.42 -8.83
CA SER A 247 -19.39 -14.66 -8.43
C SER A 247 -18.51 -14.45 -7.20
N ARG A 248 -18.32 -15.52 -6.43
CA ARG A 248 -17.34 -15.61 -5.34
C ARG A 248 -16.25 -16.62 -5.65
N ASP A 249 -16.25 -17.16 -6.85
CA ASP A 249 -15.26 -18.11 -7.31
C ASP A 249 -14.13 -17.36 -8.00
N ASP A 250 -12.96 -17.96 -8.04
CA ASP A 250 -11.81 -17.52 -8.84
C ASP A 250 -12.02 -18.03 -10.27
N ASN A 251 -12.67 -17.19 -11.11
CA ASN A 251 -13.10 -17.61 -12.43
C ASN A 251 -11.96 -17.60 -13.46
N ASP A 252 -10.94 -16.77 -13.26
CA ASP A 252 -9.78 -16.69 -14.15
C ASP A 252 -8.57 -17.50 -13.64
N GLY A 253 -8.67 -18.10 -12.45
CA GLY A 253 -7.64 -18.94 -11.87
C GLY A 253 -6.40 -18.17 -11.41
N ASN A 254 -6.56 -16.88 -11.10
CA ASN A 254 -5.46 -16.00 -10.70
C ASN A 254 -5.12 -16.13 -9.19
N GLY A 255 -5.94 -16.84 -8.40
CA GLY A 255 -5.80 -17.07 -6.96
C GLY A 255 -6.51 -16.03 -6.10
N TYR A 256 -7.29 -15.13 -6.69
CA TYR A 256 -8.03 -14.07 -5.99
C TYR A 256 -9.51 -14.13 -6.36
N ALA A 257 -10.26 -14.94 -5.62
CA ALA A 257 -11.66 -15.20 -5.92
C ALA A 257 -12.52 -13.93 -5.92
N GLY A 258 -13.24 -13.69 -7.03
CA GLY A 258 -14.18 -12.60 -7.20
C GLY A 258 -13.56 -11.20 -7.25
N ASP A 259 -12.31 -11.06 -7.67
CA ASP A 259 -11.54 -9.80 -7.67
C ASP A 259 -11.93 -8.84 -8.82
N LEU A 260 -13.21 -8.65 -9.04
CA LEU A 260 -13.78 -7.88 -10.15
C LEU A 260 -13.22 -6.44 -10.26
N HIS A 261 -13.06 -5.74 -9.14
CA HIS A 261 -12.53 -4.37 -9.07
C HIS A 261 -11.25 -4.26 -8.24
N GLY A 262 -10.65 -5.39 -7.91
CA GLY A 262 -9.52 -5.52 -7.01
C GLY A 262 -9.81 -6.49 -5.87
N TYR A 263 -9.10 -6.43 -4.76
CA TYR A 263 -9.18 -7.45 -3.72
C TYR A 263 -9.10 -6.89 -2.31
N ASN A 264 -9.86 -7.48 -1.40
CA ASN A 264 -9.83 -7.22 0.02
C ASN A 264 -8.93 -8.26 0.70
N PHE A 265 -7.68 -7.86 0.98
CA PHE A 265 -6.68 -8.72 1.63
C PHE A 265 -6.96 -8.97 3.11
N VAL A 266 -7.75 -8.10 3.75
CA VAL A 266 -8.13 -8.26 5.16
C VAL A 266 -9.12 -9.40 5.34
N MET A 267 -10.06 -9.53 4.41
CA MET A 267 -11.11 -10.53 4.44
C MET A 267 -10.88 -11.68 3.46
N SER A 268 -9.78 -11.65 2.71
CA SER A 268 -9.44 -12.62 1.65
C SER A 268 -10.59 -12.85 0.67
N THR A 269 -11.13 -11.77 0.11
CA THR A 269 -12.28 -11.80 -0.80
C THR A 269 -12.21 -10.67 -1.83
N GLY A 270 -12.81 -10.86 -3.01
CA GLY A 270 -13.01 -9.79 -4.00
C GLY A 270 -14.05 -8.73 -3.61
N GLN A 271 -14.75 -8.90 -2.48
CA GLN A 271 -15.70 -7.91 -1.98
C GLN A 271 -14.99 -6.77 -1.27
N ILE A 272 -15.02 -5.59 -1.87
CA ILE A 272 -14.51 -4.37 -1.24
C ILE A 272 -15.57 -3.84 -0.27
N ALA A 273 -15.24 -3.81 1.02
CA ALA A 273 -16.16 -3.36 2.07
C ALA A 273 -15.93 -1.87 2.38
N VAL A 274 -16.95 -1.04 2.13
CA VAL A 274 -16.91 0.41 2.36
C VAL A 274 -17.83 0.88 3.48
N ASP A 275 -18.67 -0.01 4.02
CA ASP A 275 -19.62 0.30 5.11
C ASP A 275 -19.17 -0.21 6.48
N SER A 276 -17.89 -0.57 6.63
CA SER A 276 -17.38 -0.99 7.93
C SER A 276 -17.28 0.21 8.88
N LYS A 277 -17.40 -0.04 10.18
CA LYS A 277 -17.14 0.99 11.20
C LYS A 277 -15.71 1.54 11.16
N PHE A 278 -14.83 0.86 10.43
CA PHE A 278 -13.40 1.18 10.31
C PHE A 278 -13.06 1.90 9.00
N ASP A 279 -14.00 1.96 8.05
CA ASP A 279 -13.84 2.72 6.82
C ASP A 279 -14.10 4.21 7.09
N THR A 280 -13.12 5.06 6.82
CA THR A 280 -13.23 6.51 6.95
C THR A 280 -13.58 7.18 5.63
N GLY A 281 -13.62 6.43 4.51
CA GLY A 281 -13.75 6.94 3.15
C GLY A 281 -12.43 7.45 2.56
N HIS A 282 -11.30 7.22 3.24
CA HIS A 282 -9.99 7.71 2.80
C HIS A 282 -9.61 7.14 1.44
N GLY A 283 -9.71 5.83 1.23
CA GLY A 283 -9.41 5.20 -0.06
C GLY A 283 -10.30 5.71 -1.19
N THR A 284 -11.58 5.96 -0.92
CA THR A 284 -12.51 6.57 -1.89
C THR A 284 -12.08 8.00 -2.23
N HIS A 285 -11.65 8.78 -1.24
CA HIS A 285 -11.15 10.14 -1.45
C HIS A 285 -9.85 10.14 -2.27
N VAL A 286 -8.91 9.24 -1.96
CA VAL A 286 -7.67 9.07 -2.74
C VAL A 286 -7.99 8.72 -4.20
N ALA A 287 -8.88 7.74 -4.42
CA ALA A 287 -9.32 7.38 -5.76
C ALA A 287 -9.98 8.56 -6.49
N GLY A 288 -10.77 9.37 -5.76
CA GLY A 288 -11.40 10.57 -6.29
C GLY A 288 -10.41 11.59 -6.82
N VAL A 289 -9.35 11.89 -6.04
CA VAL A 289 -8.28 12.80 -6.47
C VAL A 289 -7.57 12.30 -7.73
N ILE A 290 -7.42 10.99 -7.88
CA ILE A 290 -6.76 10.38 -9.03
C ILE A 290 -7.67 10.37 -10.26
N ALA A 291 -8.94 9.91 -10.12
CA ALA A 291 -9.73 9.44 -11.24
C ALA A 291 -11.25 9.71 -11.15
N ALA A 292 -11.73 10.65 -10.34
CA ALA A 292 -13.10 11.12 -10.48
C ALA A 292 -13.32 11.63 -11.93
N VAL A 293 -14.48 11.37 -12.52
CA VAL A 293 -14.71 11.70 -13.93
C VAL A 293 -14.90 13.21 -14.08
N ASN A 294 -13.96 13.85 -14.76
CA ASN A 294 -14.04 15.29 -15.03
C ASN A 294 -15.18 15.62 -16.02
N ASN A 295 -15.73 16.80 -15.89
CA ASN A 295 -16.73 17.35 -16.82
C ASN A 295 -18.03 16.50 -16.91
N ASN A 296 -18.37 15.82 -15.84
CA ASN A 296 -19.60 15.00 -15.77
C ASN A 296 -20.77 15.72 -15.05
N GLY A 297 -20.52 16.96 -14.57
CA GLY A 297 -21.50 17.76 -13.84
C GLY A 297 -21.76 17.26 -12.42
N GLN A 298 -20.91 16.41 -11.87
CA GLN A 298 -21.04 15.82 -10.54
C GLN A 298 -19.76 15.99 -9.74
N GLY A 299 -19.87 16.03 -8.43
CA GLY A 299 -18.76 15.90 -7.48
C GLY A 299 -17.56 16.79 -7.75
N ILE A 300 -16.42 16.16 -7.91
CA ILE A 300 -15.09 16.78 -7.99
C ILE A 300 -14.43 16.53 -9.34
N SER A 301 -13.44 17.36 -9.69
CA SER A 301 -12.49 17.04 -10.76
C SER A 301 -11.29 16.28 -10.20
N SER A 302 -10.59 15.55 -11.06
CA SER A 302 -9.42 14.75 -10.72
C SER A 302 -8.23 15.03 -11.63
N ILE A 303 -7.08 14.50 -11.25
CA ILE A 303 -5.85 14.65 -12.05
C ILE A 303 -5.98 13.95 -13.41
N ALA A 304 -6.49 12.72 -13.44
CA ALA A 304 -6.42 11.84 -14.62
C ALA A 304 -7.68 11.01 -14.88
N GLY A 305 -8.85 11.44 -14.37
CA GLY A 305 -10.13 10.70 -14.51
C GLY A 305 -10.75 10.75 -15.92
N GLY A 306 -10.17 11.55 -16.81
CA GLY A 306 -10.73 11.72 -18.15
C GLY A 306 -12.03 12.54 -18.14
N THR A 307 -12.81 12.39 -19.18
CA THR A 307 -14.17 12.95 -19.31
C THR A 307 -15.12 11.83 -19.77
N PRO A 308 -16.45 12.06 -19.80
CA PRO A 308 -17.38 11.06 -20.34
C PRO A 308 -17.06 10.65 -21.78
N GLU A 309 -16.52 11.56 -22.59
CA GLU A 309 -16.18 11.33 -24.00
C GLU A 309 -14.77 10.75 -24.18
N ALA A 310 -13.87 11.00 -23.23
CA ALA A 310 -12.47 10.57 -23.27
C ALA A 310 -12.07 10.00 -21.89
N PRO A 311 -12.37 8.72 -21.61
CA PRO A 311 -12.11 8.09 -20.31
C PRO A 311 -10.64 8.17 -19.90
N GLY A 312 -10.41 8.46 -18.62
CA GLY A 312 -9.08 8.51 -18.01
C GLY A 312 -8.59 7.17 -17.47
N VAL A 313 -7.66 7.25 -16.50
CA VAL A 313 -7.07 6.07 -15.86
C VAL A 313 -8.12 5.21 -15.15
N LYS A 314 -7.79 3.94 -14.93
CA LYS A 314 -8.62 3.00 -14.19
C LYS A 314 -8.08 2.79 -12.78
N ILE A 315 -9.00 2.71 -11.81
CA ILE A 315 -8.69 2.45 -10.40
C ILE A 315 -8.91 0.97 -10.09
N MET A 316 -7.87 0.33 -9.54
CA MET A 316 -7.96 -0.99 -8.95
C MET A 316 -7.90 -0.84 -7.43
N SER A 317 -8.91 -1.32 -6.70
CA SER A 317 -9.00 -1.17 -5.25
C SER A 317 -8.35 -2.34 -4.54
N TYR A 318 -7.36 -2.07 -3.71
CA TYR A 318 -6.76 -3.05 -2.81
C TYR A 318 -7.03 -2.64 -1.36
N GLN A 319 -7.97 -3.36 -0.73
CA GLN A 319 -8.29 -3.15 0.67
C GLN A 319 -7.29 -3.94 1.53
N CYS A 320 -6.33 -3.23 2.12
CA CYS A 320 -5.26 -3.81 2.93
C CYS A 320 -5.24 -3.27 4.36
N SER A 321 -6.14 -2.35 4.72
CA SER A 321 -6.32 -1.87 6.09
C SER A 321 -7.78 -1.61 6.39
N CYS A 322 -8.28 -2.14 7.51
CA CYS A 322 -9.52 -1.66 8.13
C CYS A 322 -9.23 -1.03 9.50
N GLN A 323 -8.18 -1.42 10.11
CA GLN A 323 -7.53 -0.90 11.31
C GLN A 323 -6.24 -1.69 11.40
N TRP A 324 -5.10 -1.02 11.42
CA TRP A 324 -3.82 -1.68 11.67
C TRP A 324 -3.73 -2.06 13.16
N SER A 325 -4.70 -2.77 13.65
CA SER A 325 -4.51 -3.65 14.78
C SER A 325 -4.22 -5.02 14.19
N TYR A 326 -3.03 -5.50 14.40
CA TYR A 326 -2.61 -6.88 14.20
C TYR A 326 -3.80 -7.82 14.45
N VAL A 327 -4.24 -8.52 13.40
CA VAL A 327 -5.07 -9.71 13.56
C VAL A 327 -4.08 -10.86 13.62
N PRO A 328 -3.90 -11.50 14.78
CA PRO A 328 -3.16 -12.76 14.83
C PRO A 328 -3.99 -13.81 14.07
N TYR A 329 -3.42 -14.38 13.03
CA TYR A 329 -3.89 -15.64 12.47
C TYR A 329 -3.53 -16.79 13.40
#